data_6b39b94a12bedee0daf2237622320bb7
#
_entry.id   6b39b94a12bedee0daf2237622320bb7
#
_cell.length_a   1.000
_cell.length_b   1.000
_cell.length_c   1.000
_cell.angle_alpha   90.00
_cell.angle_beta   90.00
_cell.angle_gamma   90.00
#
_symmetry.space_group_name_H-M   'P 1'
#
loop_
_entity.id
_entity.type
_entity.pdbx_description
1 polymer ?
#
loop_
_entity_poly.entity_id
_entity_poly.type
_entity_poly.pdbx_seq_one_letter_code
_entity_poly.pdbx_strand_id
1 'polypeptide(L)'
;MTNQEKRILEIIQVNPTIEQAEIAEILGIKRSTVAVHISSLIKQGYLVGKGYIINKDNYVVGIGAANVDVYGKSRIPIRTHYDHPADILTNVGGVTHNILTNLSKLGCETKLVTAIGDDGFGKMILEDSKLNNIDTKNCLTVKGKSSGVFMQIQDENNDMYLAVCDMSVIESLDADYIKNKAKVLLNSKLVLIDPSLTDETIKKIIDICKGRVALYCDPISDNYALKMKQYVKDLDCIKPNKTELENLSGIEIKDENDLYEACQILLKQGLHKIFVSLGKDGILYMDDEGRQVKRKLKPVENMVNASGAGDALMAAIIYGEVNNLDIDKTIDYGLAAGIGAITSESTINSDMSIDLLEKIVKENRI
;
A
#
# COMPACT_ATOMS: atom_id res chain seq x y z
N MET A 1 -11.97 6.14 19.33
CA MET A 1 -12.01 7.49 19.97
C MET A 1 -13.46 7.96 20.12
N THR A 2 -13.88 8.40 21.31
CA THR A 2 -15.24 8.93 21.54
C THR A 2 -15.34 10.40 21.09
N ASN A 3 -16.57 10.93 20.92
CA ASN A 3 -16.77 12.35 20.58
C ASN A 3 -16.15 13.31 21.61
N GLN A 4 -16.15 12.93 22.88
CA GLN A 4 -15.49 13.73 23.92
C GLN A 4 -13.97 13.67 23.84
N GLU A 5 -13.40 12.51 23.56
CA GLU A 5 -11.97 12.36 23.34
C GLU A 5 -11.50 13.19 22.14
N LYS A 6 -12.29 13.24 21.07
CA LYS A 6 -12.01 14.06 19.89
C LYS A 6 -11.96 15.55 20.24
N ARG A 7 -12.96 16.06 20.96
CA ARG A 7 -13.00 17.47 21.41
C ARG A 7 -11.86 17.82 22.35
N ILE A 8 -11.49 16.91 23.27
CA ILE A 8 -10.33 17.11 24.15
C ILE A 8 -9.04 17.18 23.32
N LEU A 9 -8.89 16.33 22.32
CA LEU A 9 -7.73 16.31 21.44
C LEU A 9 -7.63 17.62 20.64
N GLU A 10 -8.73 18.13 20.09
CA GLU A 10 -8.80 19.41 19.38
C GLU A 10 -8.36 20.59 20.26
N ILE A 11 -8.82 20.64 21.52
CA ILE A 11 -8.42 21.68 22.48
C ILE A 11 -6.92 21.60 22.77
N ILE A 12 -6.38 20.40 22.99
CA ILE A 12 -4.95 20.18 23.23
C ILE A 12 -4.12 20.53 21.99
N GLN A 13 -4.65 20.31 20.77
CA GLN A 13 -3.99 20.71 19.52
C GLN A 13 -3.77 22.21 19.42
N VAL A 14 -4.74 23.00 19.87
CA VAL A 14 -4.67 24.47 19.87
C VAL A 14 -3.75 24.96 20.98
N ASN A 15 -3.82 24.35 22.18
CA ASN A 15 -2.97 24.70 23.33
C ASN A 15 -2.40 23.43 24.00
N PRO A 16 -1.20 22.97 23.57
CA PRO A 16 -0.58 21.75 24.10
C PRO A 16 -0.20 21.80 25.58
N THR A 17 -0.19 22.97 26.19
CA THR A 17 0.16 23.18 27.60
C THR A 17 -1.06 23.40 28.51
N ILE A 18 -2.27 23.34 27.95
CA ILE A 18 -3.53 23.59 28.69
C ILE A 18 -3.68 22.63 29.88
N GLU A 19 -4.13 23.14 30.99
CA GLU A 19 -4.40 22.33 32.18
C GLU A 19 -5.72 21.54 32.09
N GLN A 20 -5.76 20.36 32.70
CA GLN A 20 -6.98 19.52 32.73
C GLN A 20 -8.19 20.23 33.37
N ALA A 21 -7.95 21.20 34.26
CA ALA A 21 -9.00 22.01 34.85
C ALA A 21 -9.63 22.95 33.81
N GLU A 22 -8.83 23.60 33.01
CA GLU A 22 -9.29 24.48 31.90
C GLU A 22 -10.06 23.70 30.81
N ILE A 23 -9.57 22.50 30.45
CA ILE A 23 -10.30 21.61 29.51
C ILE A 23 -11.66 21.24 30.09
N ALA A 24 -11.72 20.94 31.39
CA ALA A 24 -12.96 20.60 32.10
C ALA A 24 -13.96 21.75 32.08
N GLU A 25 -13.49 22.97 32.26
CA GLU A 25 -14.30 24.20 32.21
C GLU A 25 -14.84 24.46 30.79
N ILE A 26 -13.96 24.40 29.76
CA ILE A 26 -14.34 24.58 28.35
C ILE A 26 -15.42 23.58 27.92
N LEU A 27 -15.30 22.32 28.38
CA LEU A 27 -16.23 21.25 27.98
C LEU A 27 -17.44 21.09 28.92
N GLY A 28 -17.49 21.80 30.05
CA GLY A 28 -18.55 21.68 31.05
C GLY A 28 -18.60 20.30 31.74
N ILE A 29 -17.46 19.64 31.92
CA ILE A 29 -17.34 18.31 32.51
C ILE A 29 -16.39 18.31 33.72
N LYS A 30 -16.41 17.25 34.53
CA LYS A 30 -15.52 17.15 35.69
C LYS A 30 -14.07 16.92 35.25
N ARG A 31 -13.11 17.53 35.98
CA ARG A 31 -11.67 17.31 35.78
C ARG A 31 -11.29 15.83 35.81
N SER A 32 -11.92 15.03 36.68
CA SER A 32 -11.69 13.56 36.72
C SER A 32 -12.08 12.87 35.42
N THR A 33 -13.14 13.32 34.74
CA THR A 33 -13.57 12.80 33.45
C THR A 33 -12.56 13.16 32.38
N VAL A 34 -12.03 14.40 32.37
CA VAL A 34 -10.95 14.81 31.49
C VAL A 34 -9.70 13.93 31.67
N ALA A 35 -9.32 13.67 32.93
CA ALA A 35 -8.17 12.82 33.27
C ALA A 35 -8.32 11.39 32.71
N VAL A 36 -9.52 10.81 32.79
CA VAL A 36 -9.82 9.48 32.22
C VAL A 36 -9.68 9.49 30.69
N HIS A 37 -10.26 10.50 30.04
CA HIS A 37 -10.16 10.62 28.58
C HIS A 37 -8.71 10.87 28.11
N ILE A 38 -7.94 11.71 28.81
CA ILE A 38 -6.52 11.91 28.52
C ILE A 38 -5.73 10.61 28.71
N SER A 39 -5.98 9.86 29.79
CA SER A 39 -5.34 8.56 30.00
C SER A 39 -5.69 7.57 28.88
N SER A 40 -6.94 7.59 28.42
CA SER A 40 -7.40 6.81 27.27
C SER A 40 -6.68 7.22 25.96
N LEU A 41 -6.58 8.52 25.70
CA LEU A 41 -5.88 9.08 24.53
C LEU A 41 -4.37 8.74 24.54
N ILE A 42 -3.73 8.75 25.71
CA ILE A 42 -2.34 8.30 25.88
C ILE A 42 -2.23 6.81 25.61
N LYS A 43 -3.14 6.01 26.15
CA LYS A 43 -3.16 4.55 25.96
C LYS A 43 -3.45 4.17 24.51
N GLN A 44 -4.25 4.96 23.79
CA GLN A 44 -4.52 4.81 22.37
C GLN A 44 -3.42 5.40 21.47
N GLY A 45 -2.40 6.09 22.03
CA GLY A 45 -1.27 6.64 21.32
C GLY A 45 -1.49 8.02 20.68
N TYR A 46 -2.63 8.65 20.89
CA TYR A 46 -2.90 10.02 20.41
C TYR A 46 -2.13 11.10 21.19
N LEU A 47 -1.76 10.84 22.44
CA LEU A 47 -0.95 11.71 23.28
C LEU A 47 0.28 10.95 23.78
N VAL A 48 1.46 11.59 23.80
CA VAL A 48 2.75 10.93 24.08
C VAL A 48 3.18 11.08 25.54
N GLY A 49 2.63 12.02 26.30
CA GLY A 49 3.02 12.20 27.70
C GLY A 49 2.55 13.50 28.37
N LYS A 50 3.14 13.84 29.50
CA LYS A 50 2.89 15.11 30.21
C LYS A 50 3.47 16.26 29.40
N GLY A 51 2.64 17.27 29.11
CA GLY A 51 2.89 18.34 28.16
C GLY A 51 2.13 18.11 26.86
N TYR A 52 1.28 17.05 26.82
CA TYR A 52 0.35 16.73 25.72
C TYR A 52 0.95 16.92 24.33
N ILE A 53 2.11 16.31 24.11
CA ILE A 53 2.70 16.26 22.77
C ILE A 53 1.80 15.36 21.94
N ILE A 54 1.14 15.97 20.95
CA ILE A 54 0.34 15.23 19.99
C ILE A 54 1.30 14.42 19.12
N ASN A 55 1.05 13.16 19.03
CA ASN A 55 1.77 12.32 18.08
C ASN A 55 1.30 12.72 16.66
N LYS A 56 2.13 13.52 15.98
CA LYS A 56 1.94 13.90 14.57
C LYS A 56 2.69 12.92 13.67
N ASP A 57 2.69 11.63 14.01
CA ASP A 57 3.29 10.64 13.14
C ASP A 57 2.52 10.66 11.82
N ASN A 58 3.18 11.15 10.76
CA ASN A 58 2.60 11.37 9.43
C ASN A 58 3.12 10.32 8.46
N TYR A 59 3.13 9.05 8.88
CA TYR A 59 3.67 7.96 8.08
C TYR A 59 2.59 7.00 7.59
N VAL A 60 2.92 6.31 6.49
CA VAL A 60 2.18 5.17 5.96
C VAL A 60 2.85 3.88 6.43
N VAL A 61 2.06 2.90 6.86
CA VAL A 61 2.54 1.54 7.16
C VAL A 61 2.15 0.62 6.02
N GLY A 62 3.11 -0.05 5.40
CA GLY A 62 2.85 -1.18 4.51
C GLY A 62 3.11 -2.50 5.23
N ILE A 63 2.14 -3.41 5.19
CA ILE A 63 2.24 -4.74 5.79
C ILE A 63 2.08 -5.76 4.67
N GLY A 64 3.14 -6.50 4.35
CA GLY A 64 3.11 -7.46 3.28
C GLY A 64 4.48 -7.91 2.79
N ALA A 65 4.54 -8.48 1.60
CA ALA A 65 5.74 -9.06 1.06
C ALA A 65 6.79 -8.01 0.65
N ALA A 66 8.02 -8.31 1.01
CA ALA A 66 9.24 -7.81 0.37
C ALA A 66 10.09 -9.04 0.05
N ASN A 67 10.55 -9.13 -1.18
CA ASN A 67 11.27 -10.29 -1.68
C ASN A 67 12.42 -9.87 -2.62
N VAL A 68 13.20 -10.83 -3.03
CA VAL A 68 14.20 -10.62 -4.09
C VAL A 68 13.69 -11.26 -5.37
N ASP A 69 13.67 -10.46 -6.44
CA ASP A 69 13.38 -10.93 -7.79
C ASP A 69 14.67 -11.29 -8.48
N VAL A 70 14.76 -12.53 -8.98
CA VAL A 70 15.90 -13.05 -9.73
C VAL A 70 15.45 -13.32 -11.17
N TYR A 71 16.00 -12.58 -12.12
CA TYR A 71 15.72 -12.73 -13.54
C TYR A 71 16.92 -13.36 -14.23
N GLY A 72 16.73 -14.50 -14.88
CA GLY A 72 17.73 -15.17 -15.70
C GLY A 72 17.30 -15.13 -17.17
N LYS A 73 17.97 -14.33 -18.03
CA LYS A 73 17.73 -14.32 -19.47
C LYS A 73 18.73 -15.24 -20.18
N SER A 74 18.24 -16.31 -20.81
CA SER A 74 19.08 -17.18 -21.61
C SER A 74 19.62 -16.47 -22.86
N ARG A 75 20.90 -16.67 -23.14
CA ARG A 75 21.54 -16.15 -24.37
C ARG A 75 21.37 -17.08 -25.57
N ILE A 76 20.81 -18.26 -25.37
CA ILE A 76 20.59 -19.29 -26.39
C ILE A 76 19.22 -19.93 -26.22
N PRO A 77 18.62 -20.57 -27.22
CA PRO A 77 17.35 -21.27 -27.09
C PRO A 77 17.36 -22.28 -25.95
N ILE A 78 16.33 -22.23 -25.10
CA ILE A 78 16.25 -23.09 -23.93
C ILE A 78 16.02 -24.55 -24.34
N ARG A 79 16.82 -25.45 -23.74
CA ARG A 79 16.73 -26.91 -23.90
C ARG A 79 16.68 -27.57 -22.52
N THR A 80 15.83 -28.55 -22.37
CA THR A 80 15.77 -29.34 -21.13
C THR A 80 17.06 -30.14 -20.91
N HIS A 81 17.47 -30.28 -19.65
CA HIS A 81 18.66 -31.02 -19.23
C HIS A 81 19.99 -30.49 -19.79
N TYR A 82 20.06 -29.14 -19.98
CA TYR A 82 21.24 -28.46 -20.47
C TYR A 82 21.51 -27.18 -19.69
N ASP A 83 22.79 -26.86 -19.47
CA ASP A 83 23.21 -25.60 -18.88
C ASP A 83 23.15 -24.46 -19.86
N HIS A 84 22.54 -23.36 -19.47
CA HIS A 84 22.36 -22.19 -20.36
C HIS A 84 23.20 -21.02 -19.89
N PRO A 85 24.09 -20.48 -20.71
CA PRO A 85 24.69 -19.19 -20.44
C PRO A 85 23.59 -18.13 -20.41
N ALA A 86 23.52 -17.35 -19.32
CA ALA A 86 22.46 -16.38 -19.10
C ALA A 86 23.01 -15.08 -18.51
N ASP A 87 22.26 -14.00 -18.72
CA ASP A 87 22.41 -12.77 -17.96
C ASP A 87 21.49 -12.86 -16.73
N ILE A 88 22.05 -12.66 -15.55
CA ILE A 88 21.30 -12.76 -14.30
C ILE A 88 21.24 -11.37 -13.66
N LEU A 89 20.02 -10.94 -13.37
CA LEU A 89 19.73 -9.70 -12.65
C LEU A 89 19.03 -10.04 -11.35
N THR A 90 19.34 -9.29 -10.31
CA THR A 90 18.73 -9.45 -8.97
C THR A 90 18.30 -8.10 -8.48
N ASN A 91 17.02 -7.95 -8.16
CA ASN A 91 16.43 -6.72 -7.65
C ASN A 91 15.61 -7.00 -6.40
N VAL A 92 15.45 -6.00 -5.54
CA VAL A 92 14.46 -6.08 -4.47
C VAL A 92 13.09 -5.76 -5.08
N GLY A 93 12.09 -6.56 -4.69
CA GLY A 93 10.72 -6.49 -5.17
C GLY A 93 9.72 -6.73 -4.04
N GLY A 94 8.51 -7.12 -4.44
CA GLY A 94 7.34 -7.27 -3.57
C GLY A 94 6.45 -6.04 -3.63
N VAL A 95 5.14 -6.26 -3.86
CA VAL A 95 4.17 -5.19 -4.09
C VAL A 95 4.19 -4.16 -2.96
N THR A 96 4.15 -4.60 -1.70
CA THR A 96 4.20 -3.69 -0.55
C THR A 96 5.50 -2.87 -0.54
N HIS A 97 6.66 -3.50 -0.78
CA HIS A 97 7.94 -2.80 -0.84
C HIS A 97 7.99 -1.77 -1.98
N ASN A 98 7.53 -2.15 -3.16
CA ASN A 98 7.50 -1.27 -4.33
C ASN A 98 6.60 -0.05 -4.13
N ILE A 99 5.40 -0.25 -3.54
CA ILE A 99 4.48 0.85 -3.22
C ILE A 99 5.13 1.81 -2.22
N LEU A 100 5.73 1.28 -1.13
CA LEU A 100 6.39 2.11 -0.12
C LEU A 100 7.61 2.86 -0.69
N THR A 101 8.36 2.26 -1.60
CA THR A 101 9.49 2.90 -2.28
C THR A 101 9.00 4.08 -3.13
N ASN A 102 7.95 3.90 -3.93
CA ASN A 102 7.36 4.99 -4.69
C ASN A 102 6.81 6.09 -3.77
N LEU A 103 6.13 5.74 -2.68
CA LEU A 103 5.64 6.70 -1.68
C LEU A 103 6.77 7.51 -1.04
N SER A 104 7.86 6.85 -0.68
CA SER A 104 9.03 7.52 -0.12
C SER A 104 9.63 8.52 -1.10
N LYS A 105 9.72 8.15 -2.39
CA LYS A 105 10.17 9.04 -3.47
C LYS A 105 9.23 10.23 -3.70
N LEU A 106 7.93 10.06 -3.44
CA LEU A 106 6.94 11.15 -3.43
C LEU A 106 6.99 12.00 -2.15
N GLY A 107 7.88 11.69 -1.20
CA GLY A 107 8.10 12.47 0.01
C GLY A 107 7.27 12.06 1.23
N CYS A 108 6.60 10.90 1.20
CA CYS A 108 5.92 10.35 2.37
C CYS A 108 6.89 9.63 3.29
N GLU A 109 6.69 9.75 4.60
CA GLU A 109 7.33 8.86 5.57
C GLU A 109 6.68 7.47 5.49
N THR A 110 7.49 6.41 5.36
CA THR A 110 7.01 5.05 5.18
C THR A 110 7.65 4.09 6.17
N LYS A 111 6.86 3.11 6.64
CA LYS A 111 7.32 2.02 7.51
C LYS A 111 6.91 0.69 6.91
N LEU A 112 7.88 -0.21 6.77
CA LEU A 112 7.66 -1.56 6.28
C LEU A 112 7.49 -2.52 7.46
N VAL A 113 6.45 -3.35 7.39
CA VAL A 113 6.23 -4.52 8.26
C VAL A 113 6.21 -5.74 7.37
N THR A 114 7.31 -6.48 7.33
CA THR A 114 7.48 -7.69 6.54
C THR A 114 8.22 -8.75 7.35
N ALA A 115 8.24 -9.99 6.87
CA ALA A 115 9.13 -11.03 7.39
C ALA A 115 10.18 -11.38 6.35
N ILE A 116 11.41 -11.48 6.80
CA ILE A 116 12.59 -11.86 6.01
C ILE A 116 13.36 -12.98 6.71
N GLY A 117 14.15 -13.73 5.97
CA GLY A 117 15.11 -14.67 6.53
C GLY A 117 16.34 -13.99 7.11
N ASP A 118 17.15 -14.75 7.82
CA ASP A 118 18.48 -14.34 8.31
C ASP A 118 19.60 -14.61 7.28
N ASP A 119 19.28 -14.45 6.00
CA ASP A 119 20.12 -14.74 4.84
C ASP A 119 20.63 -13.49 4.10
N GLY A 120 21.34 -13.71 2.99
CA GLY A 120 21.86 -12.62 2.15
C GLY A 120 20.77 -11.80 1.49
N PHE A 121 19.64 -12.41 1.10
CA PHE A 121 18.51 -11.72 0.51
C PHE A 121 17.78 -10.85 1.52
N GLY A 122 17.61 -11.32 2.77
CA GLY A 122 17.05 -10.51 3.84
C GLY A 122 17.88 -9.24 4.11
N LYS A 123 19.20 -9.34 4.10
CA LYS A 123 20.09 -8.18 4.21
C LYS A 123 19.91 -7.21 3.02
N MET A 124 19.83 -7.75 1.80
CA MET A 124 19.62 -6.95 0.59
C MET A 124 18.30 -6.18 0.66
N ILE A 125 17.21 -6.81 1.11
CA ILE A 125 15.90 -6.15 1.28
C ILE A 125 16.00 -5.00 2.29
N LEU A 126 16.66 -5.21 3.44
CA LEU A 126 16.79 -4.17 4.47
C LEU A 126 17.68 -3.00 4.00
N GLU A 127 18.77 -3.29 3.30
CA GLU A 127 19.68 -2.28 2.76
C GLU A 127 18.99 -1.44 1.68
N ASP A 128 18.29 -2.07 0.73
CA ASP A 128 17.54 -1.36 -0.31
C ASP A 128 16.43 -0.49 0.30
N SER A 129 15.65 -1.04 1.25
CA SER A 129 14.63 -0.27 1.97
C SER A 129 15.22 0.96 2.64
N LYS A 130 16.39 0.83 3.28
CA LYS A 130 17.08 1.95 3.93
C LYS A 130 17.57 2.99 2.92
N LEU A 131 18.11 2.57 1.78
CA LEU A 131 18.52 3.47 0.69
C LEU A 131 17.33 4.27 0.14
N ASN A 132 16.15 3.68 0.17
CA ASN A 132 14.90 4.32 -0.24
C ASN A 132 14.16 5.01 0.94
N ASN A 133 14.82 5.28 2.08
CA ASN A 133 14.28 5.96 3.26
C ASN A 133 13.04 5.29 3.87
N ILE A 134 12.89 3.99 3.75
CA ILE A 134 11.82 3.20 4.39
C ILE A 134 12.28 2.75 5.78
N ASP A 135 11.49 3.03 6.83
CA ASP A 135 11.77 2.55 8.19
C ASP A 135 11.46 1.04 8.30
N THR A 136 12.49 0.24 8.53
CA THR A 136 12.44 -1.23 8.63
C THR A 136 12.48 -1.76 10.06
N LYS A 137 12.41 -0.91 11.09
CA LYS A 137 12.48 -1.33 12.52
C LYS A 137 11.37 -2.28 12.94
N ASN A 138 10.33 -2.41 12.12
CA ASN A 138 9.20 -3.30 12.33
C ASN A 138 9.21 -4.51 11.40
N CYS A 139 10.31 -4.78 10.71
CA CYS A 139 10.49 -6.03 9.98
C CYS A 139 10.89 -7.15 10.94
N LEU A 140 10.37 -8.36 10.69
CA LEU A 140 10.67 -9.57 11.44
C LEU A 140 11.78 -10.35 10.71
N THR A 141 12.95 -10.49 11.33
CA THR A 141 13.97 -11.41 10.83
C THR A 141 13.73 -12.79 11.45
N VAL A 142 13.47 -13.80 10.61
CA VAL A 142 13.14 -15.16 11.03
C VAL A 142 14.37 -16.03 10.90
N LYS A 143 14.91 -16.45 12.06
CA LYS A 143 16.12 -17.26 12.12
C LYS A 143 15.91 -18.63 11.47
N GLY A 144 16.85 -19.01 10.60
CA GLY A 144 16.87 -20.32 9.93
C GLY A 144 15.84 -20.46 8.80
N LYS A 145 15.15 -19.37 8.40
CA LYS A 145 14.32 -19.33 7.19
C LYS A 145 15.01 -18.56 6.06
N SER A 146 14.67 -18.88 4.83
CA SER A 146 15.05 -18.08 3.65
C SER A 146 14.08 -16.91 3.48
N SER A 147 14.61 -15.80 2.97
CA SER A 147 13.78 -14.65 2.54
C SER A 147 12.95 -15.00 1.32
N GLY A 148 11.87 -14.22 1.08
CA GLY A 148 11.05 -14.40 -0.11
C GLY A 148 11.85 -14.22 -1.41
N VAL A 149 11.62 -15.10 -2.38
CA VAL A 149 12.26 -15.05 -3.69
C VAL A 149 11.22 -15.30 -4.78
N PHE A 150 11.25 -14.47 -5.80
CA PHE A 150 10.62 -14.72 -7.09
C PHE A 150 11.72 -14.93 -8.14
N MET A 151 11.72 -16.06 -8.80
CA MET A 151 12.70 -16.38 -9.84
C MET A 151 12.00 -16.57 -11.17
N GLN A 152 12.43 -15.84 -12.20
CA GLN A 152 11.92 -15.95 -13.56
C GLN A 152 13.05 -16.27 -14.54
N ILE A 153 12.82 -17.27 -15.36
CA ILE A 153 13.70 -17.61 -16.48
C ILE A 153 13.03 -17.13 -17.77
N GLN A 154 13.76 -16.39 -18.56
CA GLN A 154 13.36 -15.90 -19.88
C GLN A 154 14.20 -16.57 -20.97
N ASP A 155 13.59 -16.80 -22.10
CA ASP A 155 14.29 -17.25 -23.31
C ASP A 155 15.09 -16.10 -23.97
N GLU A 156 15.73 -16.37 -25.05
CA GLU A 156 16.51 -15.41 -25.86
C GLU A 156 15.67 -14.26 -26.44
N ASN A 157 14.34 -14.45 -26.53
CA ASN A 157 13.40 -13.45 -27.06
C ASN A 157 12.78 -12.57 -25.96
N ASN A 158 13.15 -12.76 -24.69
CA ASN A 158 12.58 -12.18 -23.48
C ASN A 158 11.18 -12.74 -23.09
N ASP A 159 10.77 -13.86 -23.70
CA ASP A 159 9.52 -14.50 -23.28
C ASP A 159 9.76 -15.30 -21.99
N MET A 160 8.77 -15.21 -21.08
CA MET A 160 8.84 -15.96 -19.83
C MET A 160 8.70 -17.46 -20.11
N TYR A 161 9.77 -18.22 -19.86
CA TYR A 161 9.76 -19.66 -19.99
C TYR A 161 9.26 -20.37 -18.73
N LEU A 162 9.70 -19.91 -17.55
CA LEU A 162 9.33 -20.48 -16.25
C LEU A 162 9.45 -19.40 -15.18
N ALA A 163 8.54 -19.44 -14.21
CA ALA A 163 8.69 -18.71 -12.95
C ALA A 163 8.40 -19.63 -11.76
N VAL A 164 9.14 -19.43 -10.70
CA VAL A 164 8.95 -20.10 -9.40
C VAL A 164 9.08 -19.07 -8.30
N CYS A 165 8.33 -19.24 -7.21
CA CYS A 165 8.43 -18.35 -6.07
C CYS A 165 8.32 -19.11 -4.75
N ASP A 166 9.03 -18.62 -3.74
CA ASP A 166 8.84 -18.99 -2.35
C ASP A 166 8.63 -17.70 -1.54
N MET A 167 7.44 -17.54 -1.01
CA MET A 167 7.05 -16.41 -0.15
C MET A 167 6.68 -16.88 1.25
N SER A 168 6.99 -18.12 1.62
CA SER A 168 6.53 -18.75 2.86
C SER A 168 7.00 -18.05 4.13
N VAL A 169 8.09 -17.28 4.07
CA VAL A 169 8.60 -16.52 5.22
C VAL A 169 7.58 -15.49 5.71
N ILE A 170 6.71 -14.95 4.84
CA ILE A 170 5.71 -13.94 5.20
C ILE A 170 4.65 -14.45 6.19
N GLU A 171 4.40 -15.76 6.19
CA GLU A 171 3.49 -16.41 7.14
C GLU A 171 3.97 -16.29 8.60
N SER A 172 5.24 -15.94 8.81
CA SER A 172 5.80 -15.67 10.14
C SER A 172 5.30 -14.36 10.75
N LEU A 173 4.66 -13.49 9.96
CA LEU A 173 3.90 -12.35 10.48
C LEU A 173 2.55 -12.83 10.98
N ASP A 174 2.54 -13.48 12.13
CA ASP A 174 1.32 -13.98 12.75
C ASP A 174 0.50 -12.87 13.46
N ALA A 175 -0.68 -13.24 13.94
CA ALA A 175 -1.58 -12.34 14.62
C ALA A 175 -0.99 -11.74 15.91
N ASP A 176 -0.14 -12.47 16.63
CA ASP A 176 0.51 -11.99 17.85
C ASP A 176 1.61 -10.97 17.52
N TYR A 177 2.38 -11.19 16.45
CA TYR A 177 3.32 -10.18 15.96
C TYR A 177 2.61 -8.87 15.62
N ILE A 178 1.54 -8.93 14.85
CA ILE A 178 0.74 -7.76 14.48
C ILE A 178 0.14 -7.07 15.71
N LYS A 179 -0.38 -7.82 16.67
CA LYS A 179 -0.89 -7.28 17.94
C LYS A 179 0.18 -6.47 18.69
N ASN A 180 1.42 -6.96 18.69
CA ASN A 180 2.54 -6.24 19.31
C ASN A 180 2.93 -4.95 18.55
N LYS A 181 2.52 -4.82 17.28
CA LYS A 181 2.72 -3.62 16.46
C LYS A 181 1.49 -2.70 16.41
N ALA A 182 0.43 -3.01 17.16
CA ALA A 182 -0.83 -2.24 17.14
C ALA A 182 -0.62 -0.73 17.32
N LYS A 183 0.32 -0.30 18.18
CA LYS A 183 0.64 1.13 18.36
C LYS A 183 1.21 1.76 17.08
N VAL A 184 2.03 1.04 16.32
CA VAL A 184 2.61 1.52 15.06
C VAL A 184 1.50 1.69 14.02
N LEU A 185 0.56 0.73 13.95
CA LEU A 185 -0.57 0.80 13.03
C LEU A 185 -1.51 1.95 13.39
N LEU A 186 -1.89 2.05 14.66
CA LEU A 186 -2.87 3.06 15.14
C LEU A 186 -2.37 4.50 15.08
N ASN A 187 -1.07 4.71 15.03
CA ASN A 187 -0.46 6.03 14.91
C ASN A 187 -0.18 6.41 13.46
N SER A 188 -0.37 5.51 12.49
CA SER A 188 -0.18 5.82 11.08
C SER A 188 -1.35 6.64 10.50
N LYS A 189 -1.10 7.31 9.40
CA LYS A 189 -2.15 7.95 8.59
C LYS A 189 -2.98 6.93 7.84
N LEU A 190 -2.32 5.86 7.38
CA LEU A 190 -2.90 4.84 6.55
C LEU A 190 -2.10 3.54 6.71
N VAL A 191 -2.81 2.41 6.65
CA VAL A 191 -2.21 1.07 6.58
C VAL A 191 -2.54 0.47 5.22
N LEU A 192 -1.50 0.15 4.45
CA LEU A 192 -1.58 -0.67 3.25
C LEU A 192 -1.42 -2.13 3.64
N ILE A 193 -2.34 -2.96 3.22
CA ILE A 193 -2.25 -4.42 3.39
C ILE A 193 -2.08 -5.13 2.06
N ASP A 194 -1.34 -6.20 2.12
CA ASP A 194 -0.97 -7.06 1.01
C ASP A 194 -1.59 -8.45 1.26
N PRO A 195 -2.32 -9.03 0.32
CA PRO A 195 -3.00 -10.31 0.51
C PRO A 195 -2.08 -11.53 0.57
N SER A 196 -0.76 -11.38 0.47
CA SER A 196 0.20 -12.47 0.72
C SER A 196 0.20 -12.94 2.19
N LEU A 197 -0.28 -12.09 3.12
CA LEU A 197 -0.46 -12.40 4.54
C LEU A 197 -1.47 -13.53 4.76
N THR A 198 -1.37 -14.23 5.89
CA THR A 198 -2.37 -15.25 6.25
C THR A 198 -3.73 -14.62 6.59
N ASP A 199 -4.81 -15.38 6.46
CA ASP A 199 -6.16 -14.90 6.80
C ASP A 199 -6.27 -14.44 8.26
N GLU A 200 -5.59 -15.14 9.17
CA GLU A 200 -5.55 -14.77 10.59
C GLU A 200 -4.87 -13.41 10.79
N THR A 201 -3.77 -13.18 10.08
CA THR A 201 -3.03 -11.92 10.13
C THR A 201 -3.85 -10.77 9.55
N ILE A 202 -4.49 -10.96 8.39
CA ILE A 202 -5.38 -9.96 7.77
C ILE A 202 -6.52 -9.58 8.73
N LYS A 203 -7.21 -10.58 9.32
CA LYS A 203 -8.27 -10.34 10.31
C LYS A 203 -7.75 -9.53 11.50
N LYS A 204 -6.55 -9.86 12.01
CA LYS A 204 -5.97 -9.12 13.13
C LYS A 204 -5.66 -7.67 12.79
N ILE A 205 -5.16 -7.38 11.58
CA ILE A 205 -4.94 -6.02 11.10
C ILE A 205 -6.26 -5.25 11.02
N ILE A 206 -7.30 -5.87 10.43
CA ILE A 206 -8.63 -5.29 10.33
C ILE A 206 -9.19 -4.98 11.73
N ASP A 207 -9.14 -5.91 12.68
CA ASP A 207 -9.60 -5.72 14.06
C ASP A 207 -8.91 -4.53 14.76
N ILE A 208 -7.64 -4.29 14.46
CA ILE A 208 -6.88 -3.19 15.02
C ILE A 208 -7.25 -1.87 14.34
N CYS A 209 -7.37 -1.83 13.02
CA CYS A 209 -7.43 -0.59 12.24
C CYS A 209 -8.84 -0.14 11.91
N LYS A 210 -9.81 -1.03 11.68
CA LYS A 210 -11.16 -0.70 11.22
C LYS A 210 -11.82 0.42 12.04
N GLY A 211 -12.25 1.48 11.36
CA GLY A 211 -12.88 2.66 11.97
C GLY A 211 -11.92 3.55 12.78
N ARG A 212 -10.61 3.34 12.69
CA ARG A 212 -9.56 4.09 13.40
C ARG A 212 -8.46 4.59 12.51
N VAL A 213 -8.03 3.80 11.54
CA VAL A 213 -6.99 4.12 10.55
C VAL A 213 -7.45 3.58 9.21
N ALA A 214 -7.28 4.33 8.15
CA ALA A 214 -7.66 3.92 6.79
C ALA A 214 -6.90 2.66 6.36
N LEU A 215 -7.64 1.67 5.83
CA LEU A 215 -7.12 0.40 5.33
C LEU A 215 -7.21 0.36 3.81
N TYR A 216 -6.05 0.35 3.15
CA TYR A 216 -5.93 0.26 1.70
C TYR A 216 -5.36 -1.10 1.31
N CYS A 217 -5.80 -1.63 0.16
CA CYS A 217 -5.32 -2.92 -0.35
C CYS A 217 -5.07 -2.86 -1.87
N ASP A 218 -3.94 -3.43 -2.28
CA ASP A 218 -3.69 -3.83 -3.66
C ASP A 218 -3.91 -5.35 -3.76
N PRO A 219 -4.78 -5.84 -4.65
CA PRO A 219 -5.08 -7.29 -4.74
C PRO A 219 -3.92 -8.13 -5.29
N ILE A 220 -2.90 -7.54 -5.92
CA ILE A 220 -1.69 -8.17 -6.46
C ILE A 220 -1.94 -9.09 -7.66
N SER A 221 -2.89 -10.00 -7.57
CA SER A 221 -3.18 -11.02 -8.60
C SER A 221 -4.58 -11.60 -8.44
N ASP A 222 -5.01 -12.32 -9.47
CA ASP A 222 -6.32 -12.96 -9.53
C ASP A 222 -6.62 -13.88 -8.33
N ASN A 223 -5.64 -14.70 -7.93
CA ASN A 223 -5.79 -15.62 -6.79
C ASN A 223 -5.91 -14.86 -5.45
N TYR A 224 -5.12 -13.81 -5.29
CA TYR A 224 -5.17 -12.98 -4.10
C TYR A 224 -6.42 -12.08 -4.06
N ALA A 225 -6.94 -11.66 -5.22
CA ALA A 225 -8.22 -10.97 -5.32
C ALA A 225 -9.36 -11.86 -4.77
N LEU A 226 -9.41 -13.14 -5.15
CA LEU A 226 -10.38 -14.10 -4.61
C LEU A 226 -10.29 -14.21 -3.09
N LYS A 227 -9.09 -14.25 -2.53
CA LYS A 227 -8.87 -14.26 -1.08
C LYS A 227 -9.41 -13.01 -0.41
N MET A 228 -9.17 -11.83 -1.03
CA MET A 228 -9.59 -10.54 -0.47
C MET A 228 -11.10 -10.31 -0.54
N LYS A 229 -11.84 -11.02 -1.37
CA LYS A 229 -13.29 -10.87 -1.53
C LYS A 229 -14.08 -10.86 -0.20
N GLN A 230 -13.69 -11.68 0.76
CA GLN A 230 -14.34 -11.76 2.07
C GLN A 230 -14.06 -10.53 2.98
N TYR A 231 -13.02 -9.76 2.68
CA TYR A 231 -12.55 -8.62 3.49
C TYR A 231 -12.88 -7.25 2.89
N VAL A 232 -13.40 -7.19 1.66
CA VAL A 232 -13.70 -5.94 0.94
C VAL A 232 -14.52 -4.96 1.78
N LYS A 233 -15.52 -5.44 2.52
CA LYS A 233 -16.40 -4.66 3.41
C LYS A 233 -15.69 -4.00 4.60
N ASP A 234 -14.45 -4.36 4.85
CA ASP A 234 -13.65 -3.89 5.98
C ASP A 234 -12.51 -2.97 5.53
N LEU A 235 -12.43 -2.71 4.22
CA LEU A 235 -11.43 -1.83 3.60
C LEU A 235 -12.01 -0.45 3.32
N ASP A 236 -11.17 0.57 3.39
CA ASP A 236 -11.51 1.93 2.96
C ASP A 236 -11.26 2.10 1.45
N CYS A 237 -10.24 1.43 0.90
CA CYS A 237 -9.93 1.49 -0.51
C CYS A 237 -9.32 0.19 -1.03
N ILE A 238 -9.66 -0.15 -2.28
CA ILE A 238 -9.03 -1.23 -3.04
C ILE A 238 -8.71 -0.77 -4.46
N LYS A 239 -7.57 -1.23 -5.01
CA LYS A 239 -7.14 -0.88 -6.37
C LYS A 239 -6.96 -2.13 -7.25
N PRO A 240 -8.01 -2.74 -7.74
CA PRO A 240 -7.90 -3.85 -8.68
C PRO A 240 -7.60 -3.39 -10.11
N ASN A 241 -7.08 -4.32 -10.92
CA ASN A 241 -7.24 -4.29 -12.37
C ASN A 241 -8.60 -4.91 -12.77
N LYS A 242 -8.88 -5.00 -14.08
CA LYS A 242 -10.15 -5.53 -14.58
C LYS A 242 -10.39 -6.98 -14.14
N THR A 243 -9.42 -7.87 -14.30
CA THR A 243 -9.54 -9.30 -13.97
C THR A 243 -9.66 -9.51 -12.45
N GLU A 244 -8.90 -8.76 -11.67
CA GLU A 244 -9.01 -8.78 -10.21
C GLU A 244 -10.40 -8.29 -9.74
N LEU A 245 -10.97 -7.27 -10.42
CA LEU A 245 -12.33 -6.80 -10.14
C LEU A 245 -13.38 -7.86 -10.45
N GLU A 246 -13.23 -8.60 -11.56
CA GLU A 246 -14.09 -9.75 -11.89
C GLU A 246 -14.09 -10.79 -10.76
N ASN A 247 -12.91 -11.11 -10.25
CA ASN A 247 -12.76 -12.07 -9.14
C ASN A 247 -13.36 -11.55 -7.83
N LEU A 248 -13.17 -10.27 -7.51
CA LEU A 248 -13.73 -9.64 -6.31
C LEU A 248 -15.26 -9.56 -6.36
N SER A 249 -15.82 -9.09 -7.48
CA SER A 249 -17.27 -8.90 -7.65
C SER A 249 -18.02 -10.20 -7.94
N GLY A 250 -17.39 -11.08 -8.71
CA GLY A 250 -18.02 -12.29 -9.26
C GLY A 250 -18.78 -12.04 -10.56
N ILE A 251 -18.56 -10.87 -11.21
CA ILE A 251 -19.16 -10.51 -12.50
C ILE A 251 -18.06 -10.58 -13.57
N GLU A 252 -18.37 -11.24 -14.71
CA GLU A 252 -17.55 -11.15 -15.92
C GLU A 252 -17.78 -9.79 -16.59
N ILE A 253 -16.71 -9.01 -16.79
CA ILE A 253 -16.81 -7.66 -17.35
C ILE A 253 -16.61 -7.72 -18.85
N LYS A 254 -17.68 -7.58 -19.61
CA LYS A 254 -17.69 -7.58 -21.09
C LYS A 254 -17.73 -6.16 -21.66
N ASP A 255 -18.44 -5.27 -20.98
CA ASP A 255 -18.60 -3.89 -21.38
C ASP A 255 -18.46 -2.91 -20.20
N GLU A 256 -18.73 -1.64 -20.47
CA GLU A 256 -18.62 -0.59 -19.48
C GLU A 256 -19.70 -0.67 -18.38
N ASN A 257 -20.90 -1.15 -18.71
CA ASN A 257 -21.97 -1.30 -17.70
C ASN A 257 -21.60 -2.36 -16.67
N ASP A 258 -21.07 -3.50 -17.14
CA ASP A 258 -20.57 -4.56 -16.26
C ASP A 258 -19.46 -4.04 -15.32
N LEU A 259 -18.58 -3.17 -15.84
CA LEU A 259 -17.50 -2.56 -15.06
C LEU A 259 -18.06 -1.70 -13.92
N TYR A 260 -19.05 -0.84 -14.20
CA TYR A 260 -19.71 -0.03 -13.18
C TYR A 260 -20.50 -0.89 -12.19
N GLU A 261 -21.20 -1.92 -12.67
CA GLU A 261 -21.96 -2.85 -11.82
C GLU A 261 -21.04 -3.60 -10.85
N ALA A 262 -19.90 -4.11 -11.33
CA ALA A 262 -18.88 -4.77 -10.51
C ALA A 262 -18.37 -3.85 -9.38
N CYS A 263 -18.08 -2.60 -9.68
CA CYS A 263 -17.69 -1.62 -8.66
C CYS A 263 -18.80 -1.36 -7.65
N GLN A 264 -20.04 -1.18 -8.11
CA GLN A 264 -21.19 -0.93 -7.24
C GLN A 264 -21.46 -2.09 -6.27
N ILE A 265 -21.23 -3.35 -6.68
CA ILE A 265 -21.36 -4.52 -5.80
C ILE A 265 -20.41 -4.38 -4.61
N LEU A 266 -19.15 -4.02 -4.84
CA LEU A 266 -18.17 -3.90 -3.78
C LEU A 266 -18.48 -2.72 -2.84
N LEU A 267 -18.88 -1.57 -3.40
CA LEU A 267 -19.29 -0.40 -2.61
C LEU A 267 -20.53 -0.71 -1.73
N LYS A 268 -21.52 -1.41 -2.26
CA LYS A 268 -22.70 -1.86 -1.49
C LYS A 268 -22.37 -2.86 -0.38
N GLN A 269 -21.24 -3.56 -0.45
CA GLN A 269 -20.77 -4.44 0.62
C GLN A 269 -20.13 -3.68 1.78
N GLY A 270 -19.78 -2.38 1.60
CA GLY A 270 -19.18 -1.53 2.63
C GLY A 270 -17.79 -0.98 2.29
N LEU A 271 -17.29 -1.22 1.08
CA LEU A 271 -16.09 -0.55 0.58
C LEU A 271 -16.38 0.95 0.40
N HIS A 272 -15.43 1.83 0.77
CA HIS A 272 -15.63 3.28 0.61
C HIS A 272 -15.15 3.81 -0.74
N LYS A 273 -13.99 3.33 -1.25
CA LYS A 273 -13.39 3.82 -2.49
C LYS A 273 -12.84 2.66 -3.32
N ILE A 274 -13.00 2.75 -4.63
CA ILE A 274 -12.39 1.81 -5.57
C ILE A 274 -11.72 2.55 -6.73
N PHE A 275 -10.49 2.16 -7.05
CA PHE A 275 -9.74 2.62 -8.22
C PHE A 275 -9.44 1.43 -9.12
N VAL A 276 -10.10 1.36 -10.28
CA VAL A 276 -9.88 0.25 -11.22
C VAL A 276 -8.88 0.66 -12.28
N SER A 277 -7.73 0.01 -12.34
CA SER A 277 -6.76 0.23 -13.42
C SER A 277 -7.19 -0.48 -14.70
N LEU A 278 -7.26 0.26 -15.82
CA LEU A 278 -7.77 -0.21 -17.12
C LEU A 278 -6.66 -0.22 -18.19
N GLY A 279 -5.39 -0.24 -17.79
CA GLY A 279 -4.25 -0.19 -18.68
C GLY A 279 -4.26 1.07 -19.54
N LYS A 280 -4.22 0.89 -20.89
CA LYS A 280 -4.27 2.02 -21.84
C LYS A 280 -5.57 2.84 -21.80
N ASP A 281 -6.63 2.29 -21.23
CA ASP A 281 -7.93 2.96 -21.11
C ASP A 281 -8.03 3.80 -19.82
N GLY A 282 -6.95 3.87 -19.03
CA GLY A 282 -6.78 4.73 -17.88
C GLY A 282 -7.25 4.13 -16.59
N ILE A 283 -8.11 4.85 -15.85
CA ILE A 283 -8.59 4.49 -14.54
C ILE A 283 -10.07 4.82 -14.39
N LEU A 284 -10.79 3.97 -13.67
CA LEU A 284 -12.13 4.27 -13.16
C LEU A 284 -12.04 4.41 -11.63
N TYR A 285 -12.53 5.52 -11.11
CA TYR A 285 -12.76 5.75 -9.69
C TYR A 285 -14.24 5.75 -9.38
N MET A 286 -14.64 5.10 -8.28
CA MET A 286 -15.97 5.21 -7.69
C MET A 286 -15.88 5.21 -6.16
N ASP A 287 -16.85 5.87 -5.49
CA ASP A 287 -16.98 5.86 -4.04
C ASP A 287 -18.43 5.61 -3.57
N ASP A 288 -18.59 5.41 -2.27
CA ASP A 288 -19.89 5.17 -1.63
C ASP A 288 -20.75 6.45 -1.49
N GLU A 289 -20.18 7.63 -1.78
CA GLU A 289 -20.92 8.90 -1.87
C GLU A 289 -21.55 9.10 -3.27
N GLY A 290 -21.28 8.20 -4.22
CA GLY A 290 -21.83 8.18 -5.56
C GLY A 290 -21.00 8.95 -6.60
N ARG A 291 -19.80 9.41 -6.26
CA ARG A 291 -18.89 10.01 -7.22
C ARG A 291 -18.32 8.96 -8.16
N GLN A 292 -18.27 9.30 -9.44
CA GLN A 292 -17.72 8.43 -10.49
C GLN A 292 -16.85 9.28 -11.42
N VAL A 293 -15.60 8.85 -11.63
CA VAL A 293 -14.66 9.53 -12.52
C VAL A 293 -13.91 8.49 -13.35
N LYS A 294 -14.08 8.54 -14.66
CA LYS A 294 -13.25 7.77 -15.59
C LYS A 294 -12.30 8.73 -16.30
N ARG A 295 -11.01 8.43 -16.26
CA ARG A 295 -9.98 9.29 -16.82
C ARG A 295 -8.86 8.49 -17.45
N LYS A 296 -8.28 9.05 -18.51
CA LYS A 296 -7.06 8.54 -19.13
C LYS A 296 -6.14 9.71 -19.50
N LEU A 297 -4.87 9.45 -19.61
CA LEU A 297 -3.89 10.34 -20.24
C LEU A 297 -3.60 9.86 -21.66
N LYS A 298 -2.93 10.68 -22.46
CA LYS A 298 -2.48 10.27 -23.80
C LYS A 298 -1.59 9.05 -23.67
N PRO A 299 -1.74 8.05 -24.55
CA PRO A 299 -0.84 6.90 -24.59
C PRO A 299 0.61 7.36 -24.80
N VAL A 300 1.54 6.69 -24.12
CA VAL A 300 2.97 6.93 -24.29
C VAL A 300 3.48 5.94 -25.34
N GLU A 301 4.19 6.45 -26.35
CA GLU A 301 4.68 5.62 -27.46
C GLU A 301 5.85 4.71 -27.07
N ASN A 302 6.62 5.08 -26.04
CA ASN A 302 7.82 4.39 -25.61
C ASN A 302 7.60 3.65 -24.27
N MET A 303 6.83 2.57 -24.31
CA MET A 303 6.75 1.66 -23.17
C MET A 303 8.01 0.78 -23.12
N VAL A 304 8.74 0.85 -22.01
CA VAL A 304 9.99 0.09 -21.80
C VAL A 304 9.73 -1.14 -20.93
N ASN A 305 8.95 -0.98 -19.86
CA ASN A 305 8.65 -2.05 -18.90
C ASN A 305 7.21 -1.92 -18.38
N ALA A 306 6.45 -3.00 -18.39
CA ALA A 306 5.07 -2.99 -17.86
C ALA A 306 4.99 -3.21 -16.33
N SER A 307 6.08 -3.69 -15.71
CA SER A 307 6.12 -4.00 -14.28
C SER A 307 6.14 -2.74 -13.42
N GLY A 308 5.51 -2.80 -12.26
CA GLY A 308 5.52 -1.71 -11.27
C GLY A 308 4.55 -0.56 -11.53
N ALA A 309 3.85 -0.53 -12.68
CA ALA A 309 2.86 0.52 -12.97
C ALA A 309 1.71 0.52 -11.97
N GLY A 310 1.22 -0.66 -11.58
CA GLY A 310 0.20 -0.82 -10.55
C GLY A 310 0.65 -0.32 -9.19
N ASP A 311 1.90 -0.62 -8.81
CA ASP A 311 2.50 -0.22 -7.54
C ASP A 311 2.68 1.32 -7.48
N ALA A 312 3.16 1.91 -8.57
CA ALA A 312 3.32 3.36 -8.70
C ALA A 312 1.96 4.08 -8.65
N LEU A 313 0.94 3.54 -9.33
CA LEU A 313 -0.44 4.03 -9.29
C LEU A 313 -0.98 4.01 -7.85
N MET A 314 -0.83 2.88 -7.14
CA MET A 314 -1.30 2.76 -5.74
C MET A 314 -0.55 3.71 -4.81
N ALA A 315 0.75 3.89 -5.00
CA ALA A 315 1.55 4.85 -4.24
C ALA A 315 1.03 6.29 -4.41
N ALA A 316 0.72 6.70 -5.65
CA ALA A 316 0.18 8.04 -5.90
C ALA A 316 -1.24 8.21 -5.34
N ILE A 317 -2.09 7.17 -5.35
CA ILE A 317 -3.41 7.18 -4.70
C ILE A 317 -3.25 7.40 -3.18
N ILE A 318 -2.34 6.64 -2.53
CA ILE A 318 -2.06 6.79 -1.10
C ILE A 318 -1.47 8.18 -0.80
N TYR A 319 -0.58 8.68 -1.67
CA TYR A 319 -0.04 10.04 -1.55
C TYR A 319 -1.16 11.10 -1.55
N GLY A 320 -2.15 10.96 -2.45
CA GLY A 320 -3.31 11.84 -2.52
C GLY A 320 -4.13 11.82 -1.22
N GLU A 321 -4.41 10.64 -0.68
CA GLU A 321 -5.14 10.47 0.58
C GLU A 321 -4.41 11.12 1.77
N VAL A 322 -3.12 10.80 1.93
CA VAL A 322 -2.30 11.27 3.07
C VAL A 322 -2.14 12.80 3.05
N ASN A 323 -2.09 13.40 1.86
CA ASN A 323 -1.94 14.84 1.67
C ASN A 323 -3.27 15.58 1.44
N ASN A 324 -4.42 14.90 1.58
CA ASN A 324 -5.77 15.45 1.39
C ASN A 324 -5.93 16.15 0.03
N LEU A 325 -5.39 15.57 -1.03
CA LEU A 325 -5.61 16.08 -2.39
C LEU A 325 -7.06 15.81 -2.81
N ASP A 326 -7.59 16.67 -3.68
CA ASP A 326 -8.85 16.34 -4.33
C ASP A 326 -8.71 15.09 -5.21
N ILE A 327 -9.85 14.42 -5.46
CA ILE A 327 -9.84 13.13 -6.16
C ILE A 327 -9.39 13.28 -7.62
N ASP A 328 -9.66 14.41 -8.27
CA ASP A 328 -9.23 14.65 -9.64
C ASP A 328 -7.71 14.71 -9.75
N LYS A 329 -7.06 15.42 -8.82
CA LYS A 329 -5.60 15.49 -8.75
C LYS A 329 -4.99 14.14 -8.35
N THR A 330 -5.63 13.40 -7.45
CA THR A 330 -5.21 12.05 -7.06
C THR A 330 -5.22 11.10 -8.25
N ILE A 331 -6.28 11.13 -9.07
CA ILE A 331 -6.39 10.34 -10.30
C ILE A 331 -5.31 10.74 -11.31
N ASP A 332 -5.13 12.05 -11.54
CA ASP A 332 -4.11 12.55 -12.46
C ASP A 332 -2.70 12.10 -12.05
N TYR A 333 -2.38 12.17 -10.76
CA TYR A 333 -1.10 11.71 -10.23
C TYR A 333 -0.95 10.18 -10.32
N GLY A 334 -2.03 9.43 -10.06
CA GLY A 334 -2.03 7.99 -10.22
C GLY A 334 -1.70 7.54 -11.64
N LEU A 335 -2.36 8.15 -12.63
CA LEU A 335 -2.08 7.88 -14.04
C LEU A 335 -0.66 8.29 -14.44
N ALA A 336 -0.19 9.45 -13.95
CA ALA A 336 1.17 9.93 -14.21
C ALA A 336 2.23 9.02 -13.60
N ALA A 337 1.99 8.50 -12.38
CA ALA A 337 2.90 7.56 -11.73
C ALA A 337 3.00 6.24 -12.50
N GLY A 338 1.85 5.71 -12.97
CA GLY A 338 1.82 4.55 -13.85
C GLY A 338 2.61 4.77 -15.15
N ILE A 339 2.44 5.93 -15.81
CA ILE A 339 3.22 6.30 -17.00
C ILE A 339 4.72 6.40 -16.66
N GLY A 340 5.07 7.08 -15.56
CA GLY A 340 6.46 7.20 -15.11
C GLY A 340 7.13 5.86 -14.85
N ALA A 341 6.38 4.86 -14.35
CA ALA A 341 6.89 3.51 -14.17
C ALA A 341 7.12 2.78 -15.49
N ILE A 342 6.14 2.79 -16.42
CA ILE A 342 6.28 2.04 -17.70
C ILE A 342 7.31 2.63 -18.67
N THR A 343 7.73 3.86 -18.46
CA THR A 343 8.80 4.52 -19.25
C THR A 343 10.19 4.33 -18.63
N SER A 344 10.31 3.63 -17.52
CA SER A 344 11.57 3.30 -16.85
C SER A 344 12.05 1.90 -17.20
N GLU A 345 13.37 1.70 -17.27
CA GLU A 345 13.97 0.36 -17.41
C GLU A 345 13.78 -0.50 -16.14
N SER A 346 13.70 0.13 -14.99
CA SER A 346 13.52 -0.53 -13.71
C SER A 346 12.05 -0.55 -13.29
N THR A 347 11.66 -1.55 -12.49
CA THR A 347 10.31 -1.68 -11.89
C THR A 347 9.89 -0.42 -11.13
N ILE A 348 10.85 0.25 -10.48
CA ILE A 348 10.66 1.52 -9.79
C ILE A 348 11.47 2.59 -10.52
N ASN A 349 10.80 3.64 -10.98
CA ASN A 349 11.47 4.76 -11.62
C ASN A 349 12.34 5.53 -10.58
N SER A 350 13.65 5.63 -10.86
CA SER A 350 14.59 6.34 -9.97
C SER A 350 14.24 7.82 -9.78
N ASP A 351 13.64 8.44 -10.80
CA ASP A 351 13.30 9.87 -10.84
C ASP A 351 11.88 10.16 -10.36
N MET A 352 11.17 9.13 -9.84
CA MET A 352 9.82 9.30 -9.32
C MET A 352 9.79 10.44 -8.29
N SER A 353 8.98 11.46 -8.55
CA SER A 353 8.85 12.66 -7.74
C SER A 353 7.57 13.41 -8.11
N ILE A 354 7.13 14.33 -7.26
CA ILE A 354 5.96 15.18 -7.54
C ILE A 354 6.19 16.02 -8.80
N ASP A 355 7.39 16.54 -9.00
CA ASP A 355 7.73 17.32 -10.20
C ASP A 355 7.60 16.49 -11.47
N LEU A 356 8.02 15.21 -11.44
CA LEU A 356 7.82 14.29 -12.55
C LEU A 356 6.33 14.05 -12.82
N LEU A 357 5.52 13.81 -11.78
CA LEU A 357 4.09 13.59 -11.94
C LEU A 357 3.40 14.83 -12.56
N GLU A 358 3.71 16.03 -12.07
CA GLU A 358 3.15 17.27 -12.59
C GLU A 358 3.56 17.51 -14.06
N LYS A 359 4.80 17.19 -14.41
CA LYS A 359 5.29 17.25 -15.78
C LYS A 359 4.50 16.30 -16.69
N ILE A 360 4.38 15.03 -16.29
CA ILE A 360 3.65 14.01 -17.08
C ILE A 360 2.18 14.40 -17.24
N VAL A 361 1.51 14.86 -16.18
CA VAL A 361 0.11 15.34 -16.25
C VAL A 361 -0.01 16.47 -17.28
N LYS A 362 0.89 17.46 -17.21
CA LYS A 362 0.87 18.62 -18.12
C LYS A 362 1.08 18.24 -19.58
N GLU A 363 1.99 17.31 -19.85
CA GLU A 363 2.35 16.89 -21.20
C GLU A 363 1.30 15.94 -21.83
N ASN A 364 0.61 15.14 -20.99
CA ASN A 364 -0.29 14.08 -21.46
C ASN A 364 -1.78 14.34 -21.17
N ARG A 365 -2.15 15.52 -20.69
CA ARG A 365 -3.56 15.87 -20.49
C ARG A 365 -4.31 15.90 -21.82
N ILE A 366 -5.49 15.23 -21.87
CA ILE A 366 -6.39 15.19 -23.03
C ILE A 366 -7.36 16.37 -22.99
#